data_0a0c5b7d9c511fc1157c9b9cd06df469
#
_entry.id   0a0c5b7d9c511fc1157c9b9cd06df469
#
_cell.length_a   1.000
_cell.length_b   1.000
_cell.length_c   1.000
_cell.angle_alpha   90.00
_cell.angle_beta   90.00
_cell.angle_gamma   90.00
#
_symmetry.space_group_name_H-M   'P 1'
#
loop_
_entity.id
_entity.type
_entity.pdbx_description
1 polymer ?
#
loop_
_entity_poly.entity_id
_entity_poly.type
_entity_poly.pdbx_seq_one_letter_code
_entity_poly.pdbx_strand_id
1 'polypeptide(L)'
;MAAAFVFVACHNSGKEDHTGHPSNEPKTQEDSLMAEVMDGHEVGMSKSKKLEDMQAKVKAALDSISKLPAKAQQQLAPYKIQLDSAASGLSYAVYAMDKWMEEFNMDSAKDNIEARIKYLTDEKMKVGKVKEAILNSLATADSLLRAKL
;
A
#
# COMPACT_ATOMS: atom_id res chain seq x y z
N MET A 1 62.01 -38.66 31.67
CA MET A 1 61.21 -37.46 31.97
C MET A 1 59.99 -37.58 31.07
N ALA A 2 58.86 -37.99 31.65
CA ALA A 2 57.60 -38.21 30.94
C ALA A 2 56.68 -37.03 31.28
N ALA A 3 56.26 -36.28 30.28
CA ALA A 3 55.29 -35.21 30.42
C ALA A 3 53.94 -35.75 29.98
N ALA A 4 53.01 -35.90 30.93
CA ALA A 4 51.63 -36.28 30.69
C ALA A 4 50.82 -35.04 30.32
N PHE A 5 50.24 -35.04 29.13
CA PHE A 5 49.24 -34.04 28.73
C PHE A 5 47.86 -34.53 29.13
N VAL A 6 47.24 -33.82 30.07
CA VAL A 6 45.84 -34.03 30.45
C VAL A 6 44.95 -33.22 29.50
N PHE A 7 44.15 -33.90 28.68
CA PHE A 7 43.08 -33.25 27.89
C PHE A 7 41.85 -33.00 28.77
N VAL A 8 41.63 -31.75 29.12
CA VAL A 8 40.35 -31.34 29.73
C VAL A 8 39.35 -31.16 28.59
N ALA A 9 38.36 -32.04 28.49
CA ALA A 9 37.22 -31.90 27.63
C ALA A 9 36.23 -30.91 28.27
N CYS A 10 36.22 -29.65 27.83
CA CYS A 10 35.18 -28.71 28.16
C CYS A 10 33.93 -29.08 27.34
N HIS A 11 32.99 -29.70 28.01
CA HIS A 11 31.64 -29.88 27.48
C HIS A 11 30.91 -28.52 27.61
N ASN A 12 30.97 -27.76 26.51
CA ASN A 12 30.22 -26.51 26.41
C ASN A 12 28.79 -26.82 25.97
N SER A 13 27.86 -26.92 26.92
CA SER A 13 26.44 -26.91 26.66
C SER A 13 26.04 -25.53 26.12
N GLY A 14 26.20 -25.33 24.83
CA GLY A 14 25.69 -24.14 24.14
C GLY A 14 24.16 -24.17 24.22
N LYS A 15 23.57 -23.27 24.99
CA LYS A 15 22.18 -22.83 24.83
C LYS A 15 22.04 -22.37 23.38
N GLU A 16 21.29 -23.10 22.61
CA GLU A 16 20.78 -22.61 21.33
C GLU A 16 19.79 -21.49 21.62
N ASP A 17 20.31 -20.27 21.47
CA ASP A 17 19.50 -19.06 21.50
C ASP A 17 18.82 -18.98 20.13
N HIS A 18 17.63 -19.57 20.03
CA HIS A 18 16.74 -19.46 18.89
C HIS A 18 16.13 -18.06 18.84
N THR A 19 16.94 -17.02 18.68
CA THR A 19 16.50 -15.74 18.14
C THR A 19 16.56 -15.80 16.61
N GLY A 20 15.86 -16.77 16.03
CA GLY A 20 15.58 -16.77 14.61
C GLY A 20 14.56 -15.68 14.34
N HIS A 21 15.01 -14.48 14.02
CA HIS A 21 14.22 -13.59 13.18
C HIS A 21 13.99 -14.38 11.88
N PRO A 22 12.73 -14.65 11.48
CA PRO A 22 12.48 -15.17 10.14
C PRO A 22 13.06 -14.14 9.18
N SER A 23 14.10 -14.55 8.43
CA SER A 23 14.56 -13.74 7.31
C SER A 23 13.38 -13.61 6.35
N ASN A 24 12.83 -12.42 6.22
CA ASN A 24 11.74 -12.08 5.31
C ASN A 24 12.20 -12.08 3.83
N GLU A 25 13.31 -12.74 3.55
CA GLU A 25 13.79 -12.88 2.18
C GLU A 25 12.99 -13.96 1.45
N PRO A 26 12.40 -13.62 0.31
CA PRO A 26 11.65 -14.57 -0.50
C PRO A 26 12.58 -15.70 -0.97
N LYS A 27 12.19 -16.95 -0.73
CA LYS A 27 12.98 -18.13 -1.05
C LYS A 27 12.67 -18.70 -2.43
N THR A 28 11.46 -18.43 -2.93
CA THR A 28 10.97 -18.93 -4.22
C THR A 28 10.40 -17.79 -5.06
N GLN A 29 10.11 -18.06 -6.33
CA GLN A 29 9.40 -17.10 -7.18
C GLN A 29 8.01 -16.79 -6.65
N GLU A 30 7.31 -17.78 -6.09
CA GLU A 30 6.01 -17.61 -5.44
C GLU A 30 6.13 -16.66 -4.24
N ASP A 31 7.11 -16.91 -3.35
CA ASP A 31 7.32 -16.05 -2.17
C ASP A 31 7.63 -14.61 -2.58
N SER A 32 8.44 -14.43 -3.63
CA SER A 32 8.77 -13.10 -4.16
C SER A 32 7.54 -12.37 -4.67
N LEU A 33 6.72 -13.04 -5.49
CA LEU A 33 5.49 -12.44 -6.02
C LEU A 33 4.48 -12.14 -4.91
N MET A 34 4.31 -13.05 -3.96
CA MET A 34 3.44 -12.82 -2.80
C MET A 34 3.91 -11.60 -1.99
N ALA A 35 5.22 -11.49 -1.72
CA ALA A 35 5.79 -10.36 -1.02
C ALA A 35 5.53 -9.03 -1.77
N GLU A 36 5.67 -9.02 -3.10
CA GLU A 36 5.39 -7.83 -3.93
C GLU A 36 3.89 -7.46 -3.95
N VAL A 37 3.00 -8.45 -3.96
CA VAL A 37 1.56 -8.22 -3.83
C VAL A 37 1.23 -7.59 -2.48
N MET A 38 1.79 -8.15 -1.40
CA MET A 38 1.57 -7.63 -0.04
C MET A 38 2.20 -6.26 0.18
N ASP A 39 3.38 -5.96 -0.41
CA ASP A 39 3.97 -4.63 -0.41
C ASP A 39 3.04 -3.59 -1.06
N GLY A 40 2.50 -3.94 -2.23
CA GLY A 40 1.53 -3.08 -2.92
C GLY A 40 0.31 -2.75 -2.06
N HIS A 41 -0.24 -3.75 -1.39
CA HIS A 41 -1.34 -3.61 -0.44
C HIS A 41 -0.95 -2.74 0.77
N GLU A 42 0.17 -3.02 1.43
CA GLU A 42 0.61 -2.32 2.62
C GLU A 42 0.87 -0.83 2.34
N VAL A 43 1.55 -0.52 1.22
CA VAL A 43 1.75 0.87 0.78
C VAL A 43 0.40 1.58 0.61
N GLY A 44 -0.58 0.93 -0.01
CA GLY A 44 -1.92 1.48 -0.17
C GLY A 44 -2.63 1.70 1.17
N MET A 45 -2.67 0.68 2.02
CA MET A 45 -3.32 0.74 3.34
C MET A 45 -2.69 1.79 4.25
N SER A 46 -1.37 1.99 4.19
CA SER A 46 -0.69 3.06 4.94
C SER A 46 -1.18 4.47 4.59
N LYS A 47 -1.91 4.64 3.48
CA LYS A 47 -2.47 5.92 3.02
C LYS A 47 -3.96 6.09 3.32
N SER A 48 -4.65 5.10 3.89
CA SER A 48 -6.10 5.14 4.13
C SER A 48 -6.52 6.38 4.93
N LYS A 49 -5.85 6.65 6.04
CA LYS A 49 -6.12 7.85 6.84
C LYS A 49 -5.91 9.15 6.06
N LYS A 50 -4.86 9.19 5.23
CA LYS A 50 -4.57 10.37 4.40
C LYS A 50 -5.62 10.56 3.30
N LEU A 51 -6.16 9.47 2.74
CA LEU A 51 -7.27 9.53 1.77
C LEU A 51 -8.53 10.14 2.42
N GLU A 52 -8.93 9.66 3.60
CA GLU A 52 -10.08 10.22 4.35
C GLU A 52 -9.90 11.71 4.64
N ASP A 53 -8.73 12.10 5.18
CA ASP A 53 -8.43 13.49 5.50
C ASP A 53 -8.46 14.38 4.25
N MET A 54 -7.99 13.86 3.11
CA MET A 54 -7.97 14.59 1.85
C MET A 54 -9.37 14.72 1.25
N GLN A 55 -10.19 13.67 1.32
CA GLN A 55 -11.62 13.74 0.94
C GLN A 55 -12.35 14.81 1.74
N ALA A 56 -12.14 14.85 3.05
CA ALA A 56 -12.76 15.86 3.92
C ALA A 56 -12.34 17.29 3.54
N LYS A 57 -11.05 17.50 3.23
CA LYS A 57 -10.53 18.82 2.81
C LYS A 57 -11.08 19.25 1.46
N VAL A 58 -11.13 18.37 0.47
CA VAL A 58 -11.69 18.66 -0.86
C VAL A 58 -13.17 18.97 -0.74
N LYS A 59 -13.92 18.20 0.05
CA LYS A 59 -15.32 18.47 0.33
C LYS A 59 -15.52 19.85 0.99
N ALA A 60 -14.73 20.20 1.99
CA ALA A 60 -14.81 21.50 2.65
C ALA A 60 -14.53 22.66 1.69
N ALA A 61 -13.57 22.49 0.75
CA ALA A 61 -13.30 23.48 -0.28
C ALA A 61 -14.49 23.66 -1.23
N LEU A 62 -15.10 22.56 -1.70
CA LEU A 62 -16.31 22.58 -2.53
C LEU A 62 -17.49 23.26 -1.80
N ASP A 63 -17.72 22.90 -0.53
CA ASP A 63 -18.76 23.48 0.32
C ASP A 63 -18.53 25.00 0.52
N SER A 64 -17.26 25.42 0.65
CA SER A 64 -16.91 26.84 0.75
C SER A 64 -17.23 27.61 -0.53
N ILE A 65 -16.91 27.07 -1.69
CA ILE A 65 -17.21 27.67 -2.99
C ILE A 65 -18.74 27.81 -3.16
N SER A 66 -19.51 26.79 -2.77
CA SER A 66 -20.97 26.80 -2.92
C SER A 66 -21.68 27.89 -2.13
N LYS A 67 -21.04 28.41 -1.08
CA LYS A 67 -21.58 29.48 -0.22
C LYS A 67 -21.23 30.89 -0.70
N LEU A 68 -20.41 31.02 -1.73
CA LEU A 68 -20.02 32.31 -2.27
C LEU A 68 -21.15 32.96 -3.10
N PRO A 69 -21.13 34.29 -3.31
CA PRO A 69 -22.04 34.95 -4.25
C PRO A 69 -21.87 34.39 -5.67
N ALA A 70 -22.95 34.40 -6.47
CA ALA A 70 -22.99 33.78 -7.81
C ALA A 70 -21.84 34.23 -8.72
N LYS A 71 -21.47 35.50 -8.70
CA LYS A 71 -20.33 36.03 -9.49
C LYS A 71 -19.00 35.37 -9.14
N ALA A 72 -18.75 35.17 -7.84
CA ALA A 72 -17.55 34.52 -7.35
C ALA A 72 -17.55 33.03 -7.69
N GLN A 73 -18.72 32.36 -7.58
CA GLN A 73 -18.82 30.93 -8.03
C GLN A 73 -18.52 30.78 -9.51
N GLN A 74 -18.97 31.70 -10.37
CA GLN A 74 -18.67 31.68 -11.80
C GLN A 74 -17.16 31.84 -12.07
N GLN A 75 -16.48 32.71 -11.33
CA GLN A 75 -15.03 32.89 -11.46
C GLN A 75 -14.25 31.65 -11.01
N LEU A 76 -14.76 30.92 -10.02
CA LEU A 76 -14.15 29.70 -9.47
C LEU A 76 -14.62 28.41 -10.16
N ALA A 77 -15.48 28.50 -11.16
CA ALA A 77 -16.02 27.33 -11.84
C ALA A 77 -14.94 26.35 -12.38
N PRO A 78 -13.83 26.80 -13.01
CA PRO A 78 -12.78 25.91 -13.45
C PRO A 78 -12.09 25.18 -12.28
N TYR A 79 -11.86 25.85 -11.16
CA TYR A 79 -11.28 25.26 -9.96
C TYR A 79 -12.24 24.28 -9.30
N LYS A 80 -13.51 24.61 -9.25
CA LYS A 80 -14.56 23.69 -8.75
C LYS A 80 -14.57 22.38 -9.53
N ILE A 81 -14.49 22.43 -10.88
CA ILE A 81 -14.41 21.22 -11.73
C ILE A 81 -13.20 20.37 -11.36
N GLN A 82 -12.03 20.99 -11.13
CA GLN A 82 -10.83 20.26 -10.73
C GLN A 82 -11.00 19.59 -9.35
N LEU A 83 -11.63 20.29 -8.38
CA LEU A 83 -11.95 19.73 -7.06
C LEU A 83 -12.93 18.56 -7.16
N ASP A 84 -13.98 18.67 -7.98
CA ASP A 84 -14.94 17.58 -8.22
C ASP A 84 -14.25 16.36 -8.83
N SER A 85 -13.32 16.57 -9.77
CA SER A 85 -12.50 15.50 -10.34
C SER A 85 -11.58 14.85 -9.30
N ALA A 86 -10.93 15.68 -8.46
CA ALA A 86 -10.08 15.17 -7.37
C ALA A 86 -10.90 14.37 -6.34
N ALA A 87 -12.09 14.81 -5.98
CA ALA A 87 -13.02 14.09 -5.09
C ALA A 87 -13.36 12.71 -5.67
N SER A 88 -13.66 12.66 -6.97
CA SER A 88 -13.95 11.41 -7.68
C SER A 88 -12.75 10.47 -7.69
N GLY A 89 -11.54 10.99 -7.94
CA GLY A 89 -10.30 10.22 -7.92
C GLY A 89 -9.99 9.63 -6.54
N LEU A 90 -10.16 10.42 -5.48
CA LEU A 90 -9.99 9.95 -4.09
C LEU A 90 -11.01 8.85 -3.74
N SER A 91 -12.27 9.01 -4.15
CA SER A 91 -13.32 8.01 -3.91
C SER A 91 -13.05 6.71 -4.68
N TYR A 92 -12.59 6.83 -5.93
CA TYR A 92 -12.19 5.67 -6.72
C TYR A 92 -11.00 4.92 -6.08
N ALA A 93 -10.03 5.63 -5.54
CA ALA A 93 -8.85 5.03 -4.90
C ALA A 93 -9.24 4.17 -3.67
N VAL A 94 -10.17 4.64 -2.84
CA VAL A 94 -10.73 3.86 -1.72
C VAL A 94 -11.46 2.64 -2.25
N TYR A 95 -12.41 2.84 -3.16
CA TYR A 95 -13.18 1.75 -3.76
C TYR A 95 -12.30 0.67 -4.41
N ALA A 96 -11.25 1.09 -5.12
CA ALA A 96 -10.37 0.16 -5.82
C ALA A 96 -9.56 -0.73 -4.85
N MET A 97 -9.15 -0.19 -3.69
CA MET A 97 -8.48 -0.97 -2.66
C MET A 97 -9.44 -1.94 -1.98
N ASP A 98 -10.62 -1.47 -1.57
CA ASP A 98 -11.64 -2.32 -0.94
C ASP A 98 -12.04 -3.47 -1.87
N LYS A 99 -12.28 -3.16 -3.15
CA LYS A 99 -12.62 -4.16 -4.16
C LYS A 99 -11.51 -5.17 -4.38
N TRP A 100 -10.26 -4.73 -4.47
CA TRP A 100 -9.13 -5.63 -4.62
C TRP A 100 -8.98 -6.56 -3.41
N MET A 101 -9.12 -6.06 -2.17
CA MET A 101 -9.07 -6.87 -0.97
C MET A 101 -10.20 -7.90 -0.90
N GLU A 102 -11.40 -7.55 -1.39
CA GLU A 102 -12.54 -8.48 -1.46
C GLU A 102 -12.30 -9.62 -2.48
N GLU A 103 -11.65 -9.31 -3.61
CA GLU A 103 -11.40 -10.26 -4.69
C GLU A 103 -10.12 -11.08 -4.52
N PHE A 104 -9.15 -10.59 -3.75
CA PHE A 104 -7.87 -11.26 -3.54
C PHE A 104 -8.05 -12.53 -2.70
N ASN A 105 -7.63 -13.68 -3.25
CA ASN A 105 -7.65 -14.95 -2.54
C ASN A 105 -6.23 -15.47 -2.32
N MET A 106 -5.79 -15.43 -1.06
CA MET A 106 -4.46 -15.87 -0.66
C MET A 106 -4.19 -17.34 -0.97
N ASP A 107 -5.23 -18.17 -1.09
CA ASP A 107 -5.13 -19.61 -1.30
C ASP A 107 -5.36 -20.03 -2.77
N SER A 108 -5.59 -19.09 -3.66
CA SER A 108 -5.88 -19.38 -5.06
C SER A 108 -4.72 -20.16 -5.71
N ALA A 109 -5.06 -21.25 -6.38
CA ALA A 109 -4.15 -22.10 -7.17
C ALA A 109 -2.96 -22.70 -6.39
N LYS A 110 -3.06 -22.92 -5.07
CA LYS A 110 -1.96 -23.47 -4.24
C LYS A 110 -1.47 -24.85 -4.70
N ASP A 111 -2.34 -25.65 -5.30
CA ASP A 111 -2.01 -27.02 -5.73
C ASP A 111 -1.34 -27.09 -7.10
N ASN A 112 -1.15 -25.96 -7.79
CA ASN A 112 -0.53 -25.89 -9.11
C ASN A 112 0.38 -24.66 -9.19
N ILE A 113 1.69 -24.90 -9.19
CA ILE A 113 2.70 -23.84 -9.13
C ILE A 113 2.63 -22.87 -10.34
N GLU A 114 2.39 -23.37 -11.55
CA GLU A 114 2.31 -22.53 -12.75
C GLU A 114 1.08 -21.61 -12.69
N ALA A 115 -0.08 -22.16 -12.30
CA ALA A 115 -1.30 -21.40 -12.11
C ALA A 115 -1.14 -20.39 -10.96
N ARG A 116 -0.42 -20.76 -9.89
CA ARG A 116 -0.12 -19.89 -8.75
C ARG A 116 0.75 -18.70 -9.15
N ILE A 117 1.84 -18.94 -9.89
CA ILE A 117 2.72 -17.88 -10.39
C ILE A 117 1.94 -16.91 -11.30
N LYS A 118 1.11 -17.46 -12.20
CA LYS A 118 0.27 -16.64 -13.05
C LYS A 118 -0.70 -15.79 -12.23
N TYR A 119 -1.42 -16.39 -11.29
CA TYR A 119 -2.35 -15.67 -10.40
C TYR A 119 -1.67 -14.53 -9.65
N LEU A 120 -0.54 -14.81 -8.98
CA LEU A 120 0.18 -13.79 -8.23
C LEU A 120 0.77 -12.69 -9.11
N THR A 121 1.18 -13.03 -10.34
CA THR A 121 1.62 -12.03 -11.33
C THR A 121 0.46 -11.09 -11.71
N ASP A 122 -0.73 -11.63 -11.94
CA ASP A 122 -1.92 -10.85 -12.26
C ASP A 122 -2.32 -9.97 -11.05
N GLU A 123 -2.29 -10.52 -9.82
CA GLU A 123 -2.61 -9.77 -8.60
C GLU A 123 -1.61 -8.66 -8.29
N LYS A 124 -0.31 -8.88 -8.51
CA LYS A 124 0.72 -7.84 -8.42
C LYS A 124 0.41 -6.66 -9.37
N MET A 125 0.02 -6.95 -10.60
CA MET A 125 -0.38 -5.90 -11.55
C MET A 125 -1.63 -5.14 -11.10
N LYS A 126 -2.63 -5.84 -10.54
CA LYS A 126 -3.87 -5.23 -10.05
C LYS A 126 -3.59 -4.31 -8.86
N VAL A 127 -2.94 -4.82 -7.81
CA VAL A 127 -2.62 -4.02 -6.62
C VAL A 127 -1.67 -2.88 -6.93
N GLY A 128 -0.76 -3.06 -7.91
CA GLY A 128 0.10 -1.99 -8.42
C GLY A 128 -0.71 -0.82 -8.98
N LYS A 129 -1.73 -1.10 -9.80
CA LYS A 129 -2.65 -0.06 -10.33
C LYS A 129 -3.45 0.61 -9.21
N VAL A 130 -3.90 -0.15 -8.21
CA VAL A 130 -4.59 0.41 -7.04
C VAL A 130 -3.67 1.35 -6.26
N LYS A 131 -2.44 0.92 -5.99
CA LYS A 131 -1.41 1.77 -5.36
C LYS A 131 -1.17 3.06 -6.13
N GLU A 132 -1.02 2.99 -7.44
CA GLU A 132 -0.86 4.17 -8.30
C GLU A 132 -2.08 5.10 -8.24
N ALA A 133 -3.29 4.57 -8.28
CA ALA A 133 -4.52 5.36 -8.16
C ALA A 133 -4.56 6.11 -6.82
N ILE A 134 -4.18 5.47 -5.72
CA ILE A 134 -4.09 6.09 -4.39
C ILE A 134 -3.06 7.23 -4.38
N LEU A 135 -1.85 6.97 -4.83
CA LEU A 135 -0.76 7.95 -4.79
C LEU A 135 -1.06 9.16 -5.69
N ASN A 136 -1.57 8.91 -6.90
CA ASN A 136 -1.90 9.95 -7.86
C ASN A 136 -3.08 10.81 -7.39
N SER A 137 -4.15 10.21 -6.84
CA SER A 137 -5.29 10.95 -6.33
C SER A 137 -4.91 11.85 -5.14
N LEU A 138 -4.07 11.35 -4.23
CA LEU A 138 -3.53 12.13 -3.13
C LEU A 138 -2.66 13.30 -3.60
N ALA A 139 -1.77 13.06 -4.57
CA ALA A 139 -0.91 14.10 -5.12
C ALA A 139 -1.72 15.20 -5.84
N THR A 140 -2.72 14.79 -6.63
CA THR A 140 -3.61 15.72 -7.35
C THR A 140 -4.40 16.60 -6.37
N ALA A 141 -5.04 15.98 -5.37
CA ALA A 141 -5.83 16.72 -4.38
C ALA A 141 -4.95 17.66 -3.53
N ASP A 142 -3.76 17.20 -3.12
CA ASP A 142 -2.81 18.03 -2.36
C ASP A 142 -2.33 19.25 -3.17
N SER A 143 -2.01 19.04 -4.46
CA SER A 143 -1.63 20.13 -5.37
C SER A 143 -2.73 21.17 -5.53
N LEU A 144 -3.98 20.74 -5.75
CA LEU A 144 -5.13 21.64 -5.90
C LEU A 144 -5.41 22.44 -4.63
N LEU A 145 -5.34 21.80 -3.46
CA LEU A 145 -5.60 22.47 -2.18
C LEU A 145 -4.48 23.43 -1.76
N ARG A 146 -3.26 23.25 -2.27
CA ARG A 146 -2.14 24.18 -2.05
C ARG A 146 -2.12 25.35 -3.03
N ALA A 147 -2.69 25.16 -4.21
CA ALA A 147 -2.86 26.26 -5.15
C ALA A 147 -3.82 27.27 -4.52
N LYS A 148 -3.26 28.25 -3.79
CA LYS A 148 -4.05 29.35 -3.25
C LYS A 148 -4.66 30.12 -4.41
N LEU A 149 -5.94 30.28 -4.35
CA LEU A 149 -6.74 31.16 -5.21
C LEU A 149 -6.38 32.62 -4.96
#